data_4555b997dbc3b275a067078ac9552cfe
#
_entry.id   4555b997dbc3b275a067078ac9552cfe
#
_cell.length_a   1.000
_cell.length_b   1.000
_cell.length_c   1.000
_cell.angle_alpha   90.00
_cell.angle_beta   90.00
_cell.angle_gamma   90.00
#
_symmetry.space_group_name_H-M   'P 1'
#
loop_
_entity.id
_entity.type
_entity.pdbx_description
1 polymer ?
#
loop_
_entity_poly.entity_id
_entity_poly.type
_entity_poly.pdbx_seq_one_letter_code
_entity_poly.pdbx_strand_id
1 'polypeptide(L)'
;MYICDICGREFESEPGSRATTCPECMENAELKQKEDIYQRALNLEGNKCCYMAIRQYEKIPGYKDSEERIANCRRLAEESASETGNVAELAKARSEASFRKRKKRKKIITVSLISLLAILILGTVGTILTIKYVIPPLKYDMGMKLLHEGKYARAYECLKSVSDYKDAGHFAAVARTRALAAIGITGSGAVYGRFEQDDITENGFEPLQWIVLEIKDNRALLLSKYCINCMPYHADGSEATWETSDIRAWLNGEFLETAFTDEERSHIASVTVHTEDNSIKGASGGNDTQDSIFLLSFEETMEYLAVNYDVAVTSYYSTDEIIYSTPTDYANNRGAYFMTRVTDDLGIIKSRNSYTNDNVEDSLANNCWYWLRSPGVYQNVAAIVSYSGLIRFSGGMVDYAHGGIRPAMWVNLEDGEN
;
A
#
# COMPACT_ATOMS: atom_id res chain seq x y z
N MET A 1 33.48 -26.92 -1.48
CA MET A 1 33.58 -26.98 -0.01
C MET A 1 32.40 -26.28 0.59
N TYR A 2 31.81 -26.83 1.63
CA TYR A 2 30.63 -26.30 2.34
C TYR A 2 31.02 -26.16 3.82
N ILE A 3 30.38 -25.23 4.54
CA ILE A 3 30.62 -25.05 5.99
C ILE A 3 29.48 -25.72 6.74
N CYS A 4 29.80 -26.54 7.71
CA CYS A 4 28.81 -27.25 8.51
C CYS A 4 28.11 -26.32 9.50
N ASP A 5 26.78 -26.28 9.46
CA ASP A 5 25.91 -25.42 10.32
C ASP A 5 25.99 -25.80 11.81
N ILE A 6 26.50 -27.04 12.14
CA ILE A 6 26.60 -27.52 13.51
C ILE A 6 27.97 -27.26 14.14
N CYS A 7 29.08 -27.57 13.41
CA CYS A 7 30.43 -27.47 13.99
C CYS A 7 31.31 -26.40 13.35
N GLY A 8 30.86 -25.73 12.30
CA GLY A 8 31.59 -24.66 11.60
C GLY A 8 32.80 -25.16 10.76
N ARG A 9 33.05 -26.47 10.65
CA ARG A 9 34.16 -27.02 9.85
C ARG A 9 33.76 -27.11 8.38
N GLU A 10 34.73 -26.91 7.49
CA GLU A 10 34.60 -27.15 6.07
C GLU A 10 34.51 -28.64 5.75
N PHE A 11 33.66 -29.02 4.81
CA PHE A 11 33.52 -30.39 4.31
C PHE A 11 33.26 -30.41 2.81
N GLU A 12 33.58 -31.53 2.16
CA GLU A 12 33.29 -31.77 0.76
C GLU A 12 31.96 -32.48 0.62
N SER A 13 31.14 -32.02 -0.32
CA SER A 13 29.89 -32.67 -0.73
C SER A 13 29.78 -32.66 -2.24
N GLU A 14 29.00 -33.57 -2.80
CA GLU A 14 28.80 -33.65 -4.25
C GLU A 14 28.26 -32.37 -4.86
N PRO A 15 28.66 -31.98 -6.09
CA PRO A 15 28.16 -30.80 -6.77
C PRO A 15 26.64 -30.85 -6.93
N GLY A 16 25.93 -29.85 -6.34
CA GLY A 16 24.47 -29.77 -6.35
C GLY A 16 23.77 -30.34 -5.11
N SER A 17 24.51 -30.88 -4.14
CA SER A 17 23.99 -31.31 -2.83
C SER A 17 23.53 -30.11 -2.01
N ARG A 18 22.37 -30.21 -1.36
CA ARG A 18 21.86 -29.23 -0.36
C ARG A 18 22.29 -29.57 1.07
N ALA A 19 23.39 -30.35 1.24
CA ALA A 19 23.86 -30.75 2.56
C ALA A 19 24.42 -29.54 3.32
N THR A 20 23.82 -29.22 4.46
CA THR A 20 24.23 -28.14 5.37
C THR A 20 25.01 -28.67 6.58
N THR A 21 25.16 -29.99 6.71
CA THR A 21 25.77 -30.67 7.84
C THR A 21 26.82 -31.65 7.35
N CYS A 22 28.00 -31.64 7.98
CA CYS A 22 29.11 -32.58 7.63
C CYS A 22 28.77 -34.03 8.07
N PRO A 23 29.37 -35.05 7.41
CA PRO A 23 29.10 -36.46 7.72
C PRO A 23 29.34 -36.81 9.21
N GLU A 24 30.37 -36.29 9.84
CA GLU A 24 30.68 -36.52 11.25
C GLU A 24 29.60 -35.97 12.19
N CYS A 25 29.03 -34.79 11.91
CA CYS A 25 27.96 -34.26 12.70
C CYS A 25 26.62 -34.98 12.45
N MET A 26 26.39 -35.52 11.24
CA MET A 26 25.23 -36.37 10.95
C MET A 26 25.31 -37.68 11.71
N GLU A 27 26.49 -38.36 11.68
CA GLU A 27 26.72 -39.61 12.41
C GLU A 27 26.57 -39.42 13.92
N ASN A 28 27.07 -38.33 14.48
CA ASN A 28 26.91 -38.01 15.90
C ASN A 28 25.43 -37.73 16.25
N ALA A 29 24.65 -37.09 15.37
CA ALA A 29 23.21 -36.85 15.57
C ALA A 29 22.42 -38.17 15.53
N GLU A 30 22.74 -39.08 14.62
CA GLU A 30 22.13 -40.39 14.53
C GLU A 30 22.47 -41.26 15.78
N LEU A 31 23.73 -41.26 16.24
CA LEU A 31 24.14 -41.94 17.46
C LEU A 31 23.39 -41.40 18.68
N LYS A 32 23.24 -40.10 18.81
CA LYS A 32 22.45 -39.47 19.88
C LYS A 32 20.99 -39.88 19.82
N GLN A 33 20.40 -39.91 18.63
CA GLN A 33 19.03 -40.34 18.44
C GLN A 33 18.83 -41.83 18.84
N LYS A 34 19.74 -42.70 18.48
CA LYS A 34 19.72 -44.12 18.89
C LYS A 34 19.85 -44.26 20.40
N GLU A 35 20.71 -43.48 21.06
CA GLU A 35 20.87 -43.46 22.52
C GLU A 35 19.56 -43.01 23.21
N ASP A 36 18.92 -41.96 22.75
CA ASP A 36 17.65 -41.48 23.30
C ASP A 36 16.50 -42.52 23.21
N ILE A 37 16.49 -43.28 22.10
CA ILE A 37 15.52 -44.36 21.91
C ILE A 37 15.85 -45.52 22.87
N TYR A 38 17.13 -45.85 23.01
CA TYR A 38 17.59 -46.91 23.90
C TYR A 38 17.27 -46.59 25.38
N GLN A 39 17.50 -45.38 25.85
CA GLN A 39 17.18 -44.96 27.22
C GLN A 39 15.66 -44.99 27.49
N ARG A 40 14.82 -44.60 26.52
CA ARG A 40 13.38 -44.74 26.63
C ARG A 40 12.94 -46.18 26.70
N ALA A 41 13.56 -47.09 25.97
CA ALA A 41 13.27 -48.51 26.00
C ALA A 41 13.64 -49.12 27.36
N LEU A 42 14.81 -48.75 27.92
CA LEU A 42 15.25 -49.16 29.27
C LEU A 42 14.24 -48.75 30.37
N ASN A 43 13.78 -47.51 30.28
CA ASN A 43 12.75 -47.01 31.24
C ASN A 43 11.44 -47.80 31.16
N LEU A 44 11.00 -48.14 29.94
CA LEU A 44 9.82 -48.97 29.73
C LEU A 44 9.99 -50.40 30.25
N GLU A 45 11.18 -50.98 30.04
CA GLU A 45 11.55 -52.30 30.56
C GLU A 45 11.55 -52.29 32.09
N GLY A 46 12.19 -51.30 32.74
CA GLY A 46 12.17 -51.13 34.20
C GLY A 46 10.79 -51.01 34.80
N ASN A 47 9.86 -50.43 34.07
CA ASN A 47 8.45 -50.28 34.44
C ASN A 47 7.60 -51.52 34.05
N LYS A 48 8.19 -52.66 33.71
CA LYS A 48 7.56 -53.89 33.28
C LYS A 48 6.62 -53.76 32.07
N CYS A 49 6.84 -52.72 31.27
CA CYS A 49 6.12 -52.46 30.02
C CYS A 49 6.77 -53.17 28.85
N CYS A 50 7.06 -54.48 28.95
CA CYS A 50 7.85 -55.26 28.03
C CYS A 50 7.44 -55.08 26.55
N TYR A 51 6.17 -55.11 26.24
CA TYR A 51 5.66 -54.95 24.87
C TYR A 51 5.99 -53.59 24.27
N MET A 52 5.97 -52.51 25.05
CA MET A 52 6.31 -51.18 24.61
C MET A 52 7.83 -50.98 24.51
N ALA A 53 8.60 -51.62 25.41
CA ALA A 53 10.06 -51.65 25.36
C ALA A 53 10.53 -52.32 24.09
N ILE A 54 10.01 -53.49 23.72
CA ILE A 54 10.31 -54.21 22.49
C ILE A 54 10.15 -53.29 21.27
N ARG A 55 9.04 -52.59 21.18
CA ARG A 55 8.79 -51.65 20.05
C ARG A 55 9.75 -50.50 19.94
N GLN A 56 10.41 -50.10 21.03
CA GLN A 56 11.43 -49.07 20.97
C GLN A 56 12.78 -49.70 20.56
N TYR A 57 13.19 -50.86 21.11
CA TYR A 57 14.38 -51.57 20.74
C TYR A 57 14.39 -51.99 19.25
N GLU A 58 13.24 -52.41 18.72
CA GLU A 58 13.07 -52.74 17.29
C GLU A 58 13.37 -51.57 16.31
N LYS A 59 13.39 -50.30 16.80
CA LYS A 59 13.79 -49.15 15.99
C LYS A 59 15.29 -48.94 15.87
N ILE A 60 16.06 -49.60 16.70
CA ILE A 60 17.53 -49.48 16.83
C ILE A 60 18.20 -50.84 16.77
N PRO A 61 17.98 -51.68 15.72
CA PRO A 61 18.54 -53.02 15.62
C PRO A 61 20.07 -52.93 15.61
N GLY A 62 20.73 -53.86 16.32
CA GLY A 62 22.17 -53.89 16.44
C GLY A 62 22.81 -52.79 17.29
N TYR A 63 22.01 -51.91 17.91
CA TYR A 63 22.55 -50.89 18.81
C TYR A 63 22.64 -51.41 20.25
N LYS A 64 23.86 -51.45 20.79
CA LYS A 64 24.15 -52.03 22.11
C LYS A 64 23.61 -53.48 22.23
N ASP A 65 22.94 -53.78 23.33
CA ASP A 65 22.32 -55.05 23.64
C ASP A 65 20.79 -55.10 23.32
N SER A 66 20.34 -54.26 22.37
CA SER A 66 18.91 -54.12 22.05
C SER A 66 18.24 -55.44 21.67
N GLU A 67 18.90 -56.33 20.94
CA GLU A 67 18.37 -57.62 20.51
C GLU A 67 18.25 -58.60 21.69
N GLU A 68 19.22 -58.65 22.59
CA GLU A 68 19.19 -59.45 23.80
C GLU A 68 18.07 -59.00 24.72
N ARG A 69 17.90 -57.68 24.86
CA ARG A 69 16.78 -57.09 25.64
C ARG A 69 15.42 -57.37 25.05
N ILE A 70 15.29 -57.39 23.73
CA ILE A 70 14.03 -57.83 23.07
C ILE A 70 13.73 -59.26 23.45
N ALA A 71 14.72 -60.19 23.42
CA ALA A 71 14.54 -61.59 23.76
C ALA A 71 14.11 -61.73 25.25
N ASN A 72 14.78 -60.98 26.13
CA ASN A 72 14.44 -60.98 27.57
C ASN A 72 13.02 -60.41 27.83
N CYS A 73 12.64 -59.31 27.21
CA CYS A 73 11.29 -58.73 27.30
C CYS A 73 10.22 -59.68 26.77
N ARG A 74 10.51 -60.45 25.70
CA ARG A 74 9.58 -61.47 25.19
C ARG A 74 9.38 -62.61 26.21
N ARG A 75 10.48 -63.13 26.77
CA ARG A 75 10.42 -64.16 27.81
C ARG A 75 9.61 -63.70 29.03
N LEU A 76 9.87 -62.48 29.54
CA LEU A 76 9.14 -61.90 30.67
C LEU A 76 7.65 -61.67 30.36
N ALA A 77 7.31 -61.31 29.15
CA ALA A 77 5.93 -61.15 28.69
C ALA A 77 5.22 -62.50 28.60
N GLU A 78 5.87 -63.56 28.14
CA GLU A 78 5.37 -64.94 28.09
C GLU A 78 5.16 -65.53 29.50
N GLU A 79 6.12 -65.30 30.41
CA GLU A 79 6.00 -65.70 31.81
C GLU A 79 4.81 -65.01 32.51
N SER A 80 4.60 -63.70 32.27
CA SER A 80 3.47 -62.93 32.81
C SER A 80 2.14 -63.31 32.17
N ALA A 81 2.10 -63.72 30.92
CA ALA A 81 0.91 -64.17 30.20
C ALA A 81 0.44 -65.56 30.66
N SER A 82 1.38 -66.41 31.14
CA SER A 82 1.03 -67.70 31.68
C SER A 82 0.35 -67.64 33.08
N GLU A 83 0.59 -66.54 33.82
CA GLU A 83 -0.02 -66.30 35.14
C GLU A 83 -1.39 -65.63 35.08
N THR A 84 -1.75 -64.98 33.94
CA THR A 84 -3.00 -64.20 33.82
C THR A 84 -3.68 -64.39 32.47
N GLY A 85 -4.33 -65.53 32.28
CA GLY A 85 -5.14 -65.83 31.06
C GLY A 85 -6.27 -64.85 30.71
N ASN A 86 -6.53 -63.87 31.59
CA ASN A 86 -7.57 -62.85 31.38
C ASN A 86 -7.07 -61.46 30.95
N VAL A 87 -5.76 -61.16 31.06
CA VAL A 87 -5.21 -59.82 30.84
C VAL A 87 -4.99 -59.52 29.33
N ALA A 88 -4.65 -60.55 28.56
CA ALA A 88 -4.47 -60.43 27.12
C ALA A 88 -5.76 -60.16 26.37
N GLU A 89 -6.86 -60.76 26.80
CA GLU A 89 -8.19 -60.55 26.23
C GLU A 89 -8.76 -59.16 26.57
N LEU A 90 -8.54 -58.68 27.79
CA LEU A 90 -8.87 -57.32 28.24
C LEU A 90 -8.01 -56.24 27.51
N ALA A 91 -6.74 -56.50 27.27
CA ALA A 91 -5.83 -55.60 26.53
C ALA A 91 -6.22 -55.50 25.05
N LYS A 92 -6.61 -56.63 24.43
CA LYS A 92 -7.11 -56.70 23.06
C LYS A 92 -8.46 -55.95 22.93
N ALA A 93 -9.41 -56.15 23.84
CA ALA A 93 -10.67 -55.45 23.86
C ALA A 93 -10.53 -53.93 24.08
N ARG A 94 -9.56 -53.48 24.95
CA ARG A 94 -9.23 -52.05 25.13
C ARG A 94 -8.59 -51.44 23.89
N SER A 95 -7.69 -52.15 23.20
CA SER A 95 -7.07 -51.68 21.98
C SER A 95 -8.07 -51.52 20.82
N GLU A 96 -8.96 -52.47 20.65
CA GLU A 96 -10.08 -52.40 19.68
C GLU A 96 -11.06 -51.27 19.97
N ALA A 97 -11.42 -51.09 21.24
CA ALA A 97 -12.28 -49.96 21.64
C ALA A 97 -11.62 -48.59 21.41
N SER A 98 -10.31 -48.48 21.67
CA SER A 98 -9.57 -47.25 21.40
C SER A 98 -9.44 -46.96 19.90
N PHE A 99 -9.24 -47.99 19.08
CA PHE A 99 -9.19 -47.88 17.61
C PHE A 99 -10.54 -47.45 17.04
N ARG A 100 -11.66 -48.03 17.53
CA ARG A 100 -13.04 -47.62 17.15
C ARG A 100 -13.32 -46.17 17.55
N LYS A 101 -12.88 -45.71 18.75
CA LYS A 101 -12.99 -44.31 19.18
C LYS A 101 -12.17 -43.35 18.31
N ARG A 102 -10.92 -43.72 17.94
CA ARG A 102 -10.07 -42.93 17.03
C ARG A 102 -10.68 -42.84 15.64
N LYS A 103 -11.24 -43.93 15.10
CA LYS A 103 -11.88 -43.95 13.78
C LYS A 103 -13.15 -43.08 13.78
N LYS A 104 -13.98 -43.13 14.86
CA LYS A 104 -15.14 -42.24 15.01
C LYS A 104 -14.73 -40.78 15.14
N ARG A 105 -13.70 -40.46 15.95
CA ARG A 105 -13.18 -39.08 16.07
C ARG A 105 -12.62 -38.53 14.73
N LYS A 106 -11.84 -39.31 14.01
CA LYS A 106 -11.35 -38.90 12.68
C LYS A 106 -12.53 -38.64 11.73
N LYS A 107 -13.55 -39.52 11.71
CA LYS A 107 -14.73 -39.31 10.85
C LYS A 107 -15.50 -38.04 11.22
N ILE A 108 -15.69 -37.77 12.53
CA ILE A 108 -16.33 -36.54 13.01
C ILE A 108 -15.53 -35.29 12.60
N ILE A 109 -14.21 -35.29 12.82
CA ILE A 109 -13.32 -34.16 12.43
C ILE A 109 -13.37 -33.93 10.92
N THR A 110 -13.32 -35.01 10.11
CA THR A 110 -13.36 -34.88 8.65
C THR A 110 -14.73 -34.33 8.20
N VAL A 111 -15.85 -34.81 8.78
CA VAL A 111 -17.18 -34.27 8.46
C VAL A 111 -17.32 -32.80 8.88
N SER A 112 -16.80 -32.44 10.06
CA SER A 112 -16.81 -31.03 10.52
C SER A 112 -15.98 -30.13 9.64
N LEU A 113 -14.80 -30.56 9.18
CA LEU A 113 -13.95 -29.80 8.25
C LEU A 113 -14.62 -29.61 6.89
N ILE A 114 -15.25 -30.66 6.36
CA ILE A 114 -16.00 -30.60 5.09
C ILE A 114 -17.20 -29.64 5.23
N SER A 115 -17.93 -29.70 6.35
CA SER A 115 -19.05 -28.79 6.60
C SER A 115 -18.60 -27.34 6.71
N LEU A 116 -17.48 -27.08 7.41
CA LEU A 116 -16.90 -25.73 7.53
C LEU A 116 -16.46 -25.17 6.17
N LEU A 117 -15.82 -26.01 5.35
CA LEU A 117 -15.42 -25.65 4.00
C LEU A 117 -16.65 -25.36 3.10
N ALA A 118 -17.70 -26.18 3.22
CA ALA A 118 -18.95 -25.97 2.48
C ALA A 118 -19.62 -24.64 2.87
N ILE A 119 -19.65 -24.30 4.16
CA ILE A 119 -20.19 -23.02 4.65
C ILE A 119 -19.36 -21.84 4.11
N LEU A 120 -18.02 -21.95 4.13
CA LEU A 120 -17.13 -20.94 3.55
C LEU A 120 -17.38 -20.74 2.05
N ILE A 121 -17.50 -21.83 1.29
CA ILE A 121 -17.80 -21.78 -0.15
C ILE A 121 -19.17 -21.16 -0.41
N LEU A 122 -20.20 -21.57 0.33
CA LEU A 122 -21.54 -20.99 0.21
C LEU A 122 -21.55 -19.49 0.57
N GLY A 123 -20.81 -19.09 1.61
CA GLY A 123 -20.64 -17.70 1.99
C GLY A 123 -19.96 -16.88 0.91
N THR A 124 -18.86 -17.38 0.33
CA THR A 124 -18.15 -16.69 -0.75
C THR A 124 -18.96 -16.63 -2.05
N VAL A 125 -19.67 -17.70 -2.42
CA VAL A 125 -20.58 -17.70 -3.58
C VAL A 125 -21.74 -16.73 -3.33
N GLY A 126 -22.32 -16.72 -2.14
CA GLY A 126 -23.37 -15.79 -1.77
C GLY A 126 -22.92 -14.32 -1.88
N THR A 127 -21.74 -13.99 -1.37
CA THR A 127 -21.19 -12.63 -1.48
C THR A 127 -20.91 -12.25 -2.94
N ILE A 128 -20.35 -13.14 -3.74
CA ILE A 128 -20.11 -12.89 -5.18
C ILE A 128 -21.42 -12.64 -5.93
N LEU A 129 -22.44 -13.46 -5.67
CA LEU A 129 -23.75 -13.28 -6.30
C LEU A 129 -24.41 -11.96 -5.88
N THR A 130 -24.30 -11.58 -4.61
CA THR A 130 -24.82 -10.31 -4.10
C THR A 130 -24.13 -9.13 -4.78
N ILE A 131 -22.78 -9.13 -4.84
CA ILE A 131 -22.00 -8.08 -5.47
C ILE A 131 -22.36 -7.96 -6.96
N LYS A 132 -22.54 -9.07 -7.67
CA LYS A 132 -22.75 -9.09 -9.12
C LYS A 132 -24.20 -8.81 -9.54
N TYR A 133 -25.19 -9.28 -8.77
CA TYR A 133 -26.57 -9.27 -9.22
C TYR A 133 -27.54 -8.47 -8.35
N VAL A 134 -27.21 -8.22 -7.09
CA VAL A 134 -28.10 -7.49 -6.17
C VAL A 134 -27.66 -6.05 -5.99
N ILE A 135 -26.35 -5.80 -5.80
CA ILE A 135 -25.86 -4.44 -5.55
C ILE A 135 -26.02 -3.52 -6.77
N PRO A 136 -25.69 -3.92 -8.03
CA PRO A 136 -25.76 -3.00 -9.15
C PRO A 136 -27.16 -2.40 -9.40
N PRO A 137 -28.27 -3.20 -9.47
CA PRO A 137 -29.58 -2.61 -9.65
C PRO A 137 -29.99 -1.69 -8.49
N LEU A 138 -29.70 -2.04 -7.23
CA LEU A 138 -30.03 -1.21 -6.08
C LEU A 138 -29.29 0.13 -6.10
N LYS A 139 -28.01 0.13 -6.41
CA LYS A 139 -27.20 1.35 -6.52
C LYS A 139 -27.62 2.20 -7.71
N TYR A 140 -27.96 1.56 -8.83
CA TYR A 140 -28.49 2.26 -10.01
C TYR A 140 -29.80 2.99 -9.67
N ASP A 141 -30.78 2.29 -9.10
CA ASP A 141 -32.07 2.88 -8.75
C ASP A 141 -31.92 4.00 -7.71
N MET A 142 -31.03 3.81 -6.72
CA MET A 142 -30.70 4.85 -5.75
C MET A 142 -30.04 6.06 -6.41
N GLY A 143 -29.07 5.86 -7.29
CA GLY A 143 -28.39 6.92 -8.02
C GLY A 143 -29.34 7.71 -8.92
N MET A 144 -30.24 7.03 -9.64
CA MET A 144 -31.28 7.68 -10.46
C MET A 144 -32.26 8.49 -9.61
N LYS A 145 -32.67 7.98 -8.45
CA LYS A 145 -33.50 8.71 -7.50
C LYS A 145 -32.79 9.98 -7.02
N LEU A 146 -31.53 9.87 -6.58
CA LEU A 146 -30.73 11.02 -6.14
C LEU A 146 -30.55 12.07 -7.26
N LEU A 147 -30.37 11.61 -8.51
CA LEU A 147 -30.26 12.49 -9.67
C LEU A 147 -31.53 13.29 -9.90
N HIS A 148 -32.71 12.68 -9.70
CA HIS A 148 -34.03 13.38 -9.79
C HIS A 148 -34.25 14.33 -8.61
N GLU A 149 -33.71 14.01 -7.44
CA GLU A 149 -33.80 14.88 -6.26
C GLU A 149 -32.81 16.05 -6.28
N GLY A 150 -31.99 16.19 -7.34
CA GLY A 150 -30.97 17.24 -7.43
C GLY A 150 -29.71 17.00 -6.62
N LYS A 151 -29.60 15.84 -5.95
CA LYS A 151 -28.42 15.45 -5.12
C LYS A 151 -27.31 14.86 -5.98
N TYR A 152 -26.73 15.72 -6.81
CA TYR A 152 -25.89 15.32 -7.93
C TYR A 152 -24.59 14.63 -7.55
N ALA A 153 -23.89 15.10 -6.51
CA ALA A 153 -22.64 14.49 -6.06
C ALA A 153 -22.87 13.07 -5.56
N ARG A 154 -23.88 12.86 -4.73
CA ARG A 154 -24.26 11.54 -4.21
C ARG A 154 -24.79 10.61 -5.32
N ALA A 155 -25.54 11.16 -6.29
CA ALA A 155 -25.97 10.43 -7.48
C ALA A 155 -24.76 9.92 -8.27
N TYR A 156 -23.75 10.78 -8.48
CA TYR A 156 -22.51 10.42 -9.15
C TYR A 156 -21.80 9.27 -8.46
N GLU A 157 -21.60 9.32 -7.15
CA GLU A 157 -20.93 8.25 -6.40
C GLU A 157 -21.66 6.89 -6.52
N CYS A 158 -22.97 6.90 -6.40
CA CYS A 158 -23.78 5.69 -6.58
C CYS A 158 -23.64 5.11 -7.98
N LEU A 159 -23.81 5.93 -9.01
CA LEU A 159 -23.81 5.50 -10.41
C LEU A 159 -22.40 5.12 -10.90
N LYS A 160 -21.35 5.86 -10.50
CA LYS A 160 -19.95 5.55 -10.80
C LYS A 160 -19.58 4.17 -10.29
N SER A 161 -20.00 3.82 -9.07
CA SER A 161 -19.68 2.53 -8.46
C SER A 161 -20.26 1.31 -9.19
N VAL A 162 -21.16 1.53 -10.14
CA VAL A 162 -21.83 0.50 -10.96
C VAL A 162 -21.88 0.91 -12.44
N SER A 163 -20.86 1.61 -12.92
CA SER A 163 -20.78 2.22 -14.25
C SER A 163 -21.02 1.24 -15.41
N ASP A 164 -20.71 -0.05 -15.21
CA ASP A 164 -20.92 -1.11 -16.19
C ASP A 164 -22.37 -1.63 -16.21
N TYR A 165 -23.22 -1.19 -15.29
CA TYR A 165 -24.60 -1.64 -15.20
C TYR A 165 -25.52 -0.70 -15.99
N LYS A 166 -26.19 -1.22 -17.03
CA LYS A 166 -27.06 -0.46 -17.95
C LYS A 166 -26.34 0.80 -18.47
N ASP A 167 -26.95 1.96 -18.28
CA ASP A 167 -26.50 3.29 -18.66
C ASP A 167 -25.98 4.12 -17.45
N ALA A 168 -25.62 3.44 -16.35
CA ALA A 168 -25.13 4.08 -15.14
C ALA A 168 -23.91 4.98 -15.39
N GLY A 169 -22.98 4.57 -16.25
CA GLY A 169 -21.81 5.38 -16.62
C GLY A 169 -22.21 6.70 -17.29
N HIS A 170 -23.23 6.68 -18.16
CA HIS A 170 -23.77 7.91 -18.79
C HIS A 170 -24.37 8.85 -17.75
N PHE A 171 -25.24 8.32 -16.89
CA PHE A 171 -25.88 9.15 -15.85
C PHE A 171 -24.91 9.60 -14.76
N ALA A 172 -23.85 8.83 -14.48
CA ALA A 172 -22.76 9.28 -13.63
C ALA A 172 -22.06 10.52 -14.22
N ALA A 173 -21.77 10.53 -15.52
CA ALA A 173 -21.19 11.71 -16.18
C ALA A 173 -22.12 12.93 -16.12
N VAL A 174 -23.43 12.73 -16.33
CA VAL A 174 -24.44 13.80 -16.18
C VAL A 174 -24.47 14.34 -14.74
N ALA A 175 -24.51 13.45 -13.75
CA ALA A 175 -24.51 13.80 -12.33
C ALA A 175 -23.26 14.60 -11.96
N ARG A 176 -22.06 14.12 -12.39
CA ARG A 176 -20.78 14.82 -12.20
C ARG A 176 -20.83 16.25 -12.74
N THR A 177 -21.27 16.41 -13.99
CA THR A 177 -21.34 17.73 -14.64
C THR A 177 -22.26 18.66 -13.86
N ARG A 178 -23.43 18.18 -13.41
CA ARG A 178 -24.40 19.01 -12.66
C ARG A 178 -23.88 19.35 -11.26
N ALA A 179 -23.21 18.41 -10.57
CA ALA A 179 -22.62 18.67 -9.26
C ALA A 179 -21.56 19.78 -9.34
N LEU A 180 -20.70 19.74 -10.35
CA LEU A 180 -19.67 20.76 -10.56
C LEU A 180 -20.31 22.13 -10.99
N ALA A 181 -21.31 22.09 -11.83
CA ALA A 181 -22.00 23.31 -12.26
C ALA A 181 -22.70 24.05 -11.10
N ALA A 182 -23.17 23.33 -10.08
CA ALA A 182 -23.79 23.92 -8.90
C ALA A 182 -22.87 24.89 -8.13
N ILE A 183 -21.54 24.64 -8.18
CA ILE A 183 -20.52 25.51 -7.57
C ILE A 183 -19.78 26.38 -8.61
N GLY A 184 -20.40 26.63 -9.80
CA GLY A 184 -19.82 27.48 -10.83
C GLY A 184 -18.78 26.83 -11.74
N ILE A 185 -18.47 25.53 -11.56
CA ILE A 185 -17.52 24.81 -12.39
C ILE A 185 -18.21 24.27 -13.65
N THR A 186 -17.96 24.90 -14.79
CA THR A 186 -18.57 24.52 -16.07
C THR A 186 -17.53 24.27 -17.16
N GLY A 187 -17.79 23.31 -18.04
CA GLY A 187 -16.93 23.01 -19.19
C GLY A 187 -15.83 21.95 -18.92
N SER A 188 -14.82 21.89 -19.78
CA SER A 188 -13.72 20.92 -19.74
C SER A 188 -12.62 21.26 -18.73
N GLY A 189 -12.66 22.44 -18.11
CA GLY A 189 -11.76 22.89 -17.05
C GLY A 189 -12.55 23.52 -15.92
N ALA A 190 -12.23 23.14 -14.68
CA ALA A 190 -12.80 23.79 -13.51
C ALA A 190 -12.17 25.17 -13.35
N VAL A 191 -12.99 26.23 -13.32
CA VAL A 191 -12.56 27.58 -12.97
C VAL A 191 -13.14 27.92 -11.61
N TYR A 192 -12.29 28.27 -10.64
CA TYR A 192 -12.69 28.61 -9.29
C TYR A 192 -11.69 29.54 -8.63
N GLY A 193 -12.13 30.72 -8.18
CA GLY A 193 -11.24 31.76 -7.69
C GLY A 193 -10.46 32.48 -8.78
N ARG A 194 -9.71 33.49 -8.38
CA ARG A 194 -8.87 34.34 -9.26
C ARG A 194 -7.57 34.67 -8.58
N PHE A 195 -6.47 34.68 -9.31
CA PHE A 195 -5.17 35.09 -8.80
C PHE A 195 -4.34 35.62 -9.95
N GLU A 196 -3.36 36.47 -9.66
CA GLU A 196 -2.42 36.99 -10.65
C GLU A 196 -1.68 35.86 -11.38
N GLN A 197 -1.76 35.81 -12.69
CA GLN A 197 -1.11 34.76 -13.50
C GLN A 197 -0.28 35.28 -14.66
N ASP A 198 -0.58 36.45 -15.21
CA ASP A 198 0.15 37.02 -16.36
C ASP A 198 1.19 38.08 -15.98
N ASP A 199 1.30 38.39 -14.69
CA ASP A 199 2.20 39.39 -14.08
C ASP A 199 1.90 40.83 -14.57
N ILE A 200 0.65 41.11 -14.96
CA ILE A 200 0.16 42.42 -15.40
C ILE A 200 -0.90 42.91 -14.40
N THR A 201 -0.45 43.52 -13.32
CA THR A 201 -1.33 43.93 -12.20
C THR A 201 -2.42 44.91 -12.58
N GLU A 202 -2.30 45.64 -13.73
CA GLU A 202 -3.25 46.63 -14.21
C GLU A 202 -4.52 46.00 -14.78
N ASN A 203 -4.51 44.74 -15.21
CA ASN A 203 -5.69 44.06 -15.79
C ASN A 203 -6.50 43.28 -14.76
N GLY A 204 -5.96 43.15 -13.51
CA GLY A 204 -6.56 42.41 -12.40
C GLY A 204 -6.23 40.93 -12.44
N PHE A 205 -6.82 40.14 -11.54
CA PHE A 205 -6.54 38.71 -11.38
C PHE A 205 -7.25 37.85 -12.42
N GLU A 206 -6.54 36.86 -12.97
CA GLU A 206 -7.06 35.89 -13.93
C GLU A 206 -7.77 34.74 -13.21
N PRO A 207 -8.77 34.11 -13.88
CA PRO A 207 -9.46 32.94 -13.35
C PRO A 207 -8.50 31.75 -13.14
N LEU A 208 -8.46 31.18 -11.93
CA LEU A 208 -7.70 29.98 -11.62
C LEU A 208 -8.34 28.75 -12.28
N GLN A 209 -7.52 27.96 -12.96
CA GLN A 209 -7.94 26.72 -13.61
C GLN A 209 -7.55 25.51 -12.76
N TRP A 210 -8.51 24.59 -12.61
CA TRP A 210 -8.34 23.39 -11.77
C TRP A 210 -8.62 22.11 -12.56
N ILE A 211 -8.04 21.03 -12.10
CA ILE A 211 -8.30 19.65 -12.51
C ILE A 211 -9.11 19.00 -11.38
N VAL A 212 -10.24 18.40 -11.71
CA VAL A 212 -11.04 17.62 -10.74
C VAL A 212 -10.46 16.23 -10.64
N LEU A 213 -9.78 15.93 -9.54
CA LEU A 213 -9.17 14.62 -9.29
C LEU A 213 -10.21 13.61 -8.81
N GLU A 214 -11.05 13.99 -7.86
CA GLU A 214 -12.04 13.10 -7.25
C GLU A 214 -13.32 13.86 -6.88
N ILE A 215 -14.45 13.16 -6.88
CA ILE A 215 -15.69 13.57 -6.21
C ILE A 215 -16.04 12.49 -5.22
N LYS A 216 -16.11 12.86 -3.93
CA LYS A 216 -16.34 11.95 -2.82
C LYS A 216 -16.93 12.68 -1.62
N ASP A 217 -17.83 12.03 -0.89
CA ASP A 217 -18.45 12.56 0.34
C ASP A 217 -19.03 13.96 0.15
N ASN A 218 -19.73 14.17 -0.97
CA ASN A 218 -20.32 15.45 -1.38
C ASN A 218 -19.28 16.59 -1.55
N ARG A 219 -18.04 16.27 -1.89
CA ARG A 219 -16.95 17.23 -2.14
C ARG A 219 -16.20 16.88 -3.41
N ALA A 220 -15.62 17.90 -4.05
CA ALA A 220 -14.67 17.74 -5.15
C ALA A 220 -13.25 18.06 -4.71
N LEU A 221 -12.29 17.17 -4.98
CA LEU A 221 -10.87 17.45 -4.85
C LEU A 221 -10.40 18.15 -6.14
N LEU A 222 -9.95 19.37 -6.01
CA LEU A 222 -9.41 20.18 -7.09
C LEU A 222 -7.90 20.31 -6.94
N LEU A 223 -7.16 20.10 -8.04
CA LEU A 223 -5.73 20.37 -8.15
C LEU A 223 -5.51 21.49 -9.15
N SER A 224 -4.72 22.49 -8.81
CA SER A 224 -4.37 23.56 -9.76
C SER A 224 -3.79 22.98 -11.04
N LYS A 225 -4.23 23.48 -12.18
CA LYS A 225 -3.70 23.09 -13.48
C LYS A 225 -2.25 23.55 -13.65
N TYR A 226 -1.95 24.73 -13.15
CA TYR A 226 -0.65 25.41 -13.27
C TYR A 226 0.05 25.54 -11.93
N CYS A 227 1.36 25.70 -11.95
CA CYS A 227 2.09 26.23 -10.80
C CYS A 227 1.83 27.74 -10.74
N ILE A 228 1.06 28.18 -9.73
CA ILE A 228 0.54 29.55 -9.62
C ILE A 228 1.50 30.53 -8.97
N ASN A 229 2.51 30.05 -8.29
CA ASN A 229 3.54 30.82 -7.61
C ASN A 229 4.83 30.01 -7.53
N CYS A 230 5.87 30.65 -7.01
CA CYS A 230 7.18 30.06 -6.76
C CYS A 230 7.76 30.63 -5.47
N MET A 231 8.10 29.76 -4.54
CA MET A 231 8.73 30.14 -3.26
C MET A 231 9.41 28.93 -2.61
N PRO A 232 10.33 29.18 -1.63
CA PRO A 232 10.86 28.12 -0.79
C PRO A 232 9.77 27.39 -0.03
N TYR A 233 9.98 26.10 0.23
CA TYR A 233 9.11 25.34 1.14
C TYR A 233 9.19 25.91 2.56
N HIS A 234 10.44 26.23 3.00
CA HIS A 234 10.76 26.90 4.26
C HIS A 234 12.02 27.75 4.08
N ALA A 235 11.87 29.08 4.09
CA ALA A 235 12.86 30.03 3.58
C ALA A 235 14.17 30.10 4.38
N ASP A 236 14.13 29.80 5.69
CA ASP A 236 15.35 29.84 6.53
C ASP A 236 16.22 28.57 6.38
N GLY A 237 15.75 27.56 5.66
CA GLY A 237 16.48 26.31 5.39
C GLY A 237 16.60 25.38 6.60
N SER A 238 15.94 25.69 7.72
CA SER A 238 15.91 24.83 8.88
C SER A 238 15.04 23.59 8.67
N GLU A 239 15.03 22.67 9.63
CA GLU A 239 14.15 21.53 9.64
C GLU A 239 12.69 21.98 9.65
N ALA A 240 11.90 21.46 8.71
CA ALA A 240 10.50 21.82 8.56
C ALA A 240 9.62 20.59 8.30
N THR A 241 8.37 20.71 8.70
CA THR A 241 7.28 19.79 8.35
C THR A 241 6.23 20.55 7.53
N TRP A 242 5.22 19.87 7.02
CA TRP A 242 4.08 20.57 6.42
C TRP A 242 3.46 21.59 7.39
N GLU A 243 3.29 21.22 8.66
CA GLU A 243 2.73 22.07 9.70
C GLU A 243 3.45 23.42 9.83
N THR A 244 4.78 23.41 9.72
CA THR A 244 5.64 24.59 9.96
C THR A 244 6.11 25.28 8.69
N SER A 245 5.73 24.77 7.49
CA SER A 245 6.20 25.31 6.22
C SER A 245 5.62 26.70 5.91
N ASP A 246 6.44 27.53 5.26
CA ASP A 246 6.01 28.86 4.79
C ASP A 246 4.97 28.75 3.68
N ILE A 247 5.05 27.70 2.86
CA ILE A 247 4.06 27.42 1.81
C ILE A 247 2.67 27.21 2.42
N ARG A 248 2.56 26.39 3.46
CA ARG A 248 1.27 26.17 4.14
C ARG A 248 0.72 27.45 4.74
N ALA A 249 1.57 28.23 5.39
CA ALA A 249 1.18 29.50 5.96
C ALA A 249 0.66 30.47 4.89
N TRP A 250 1.34 30.56 3.76
CA TRP A 250 0.92 31.39 2.63
C TRP A 250 -0.40 30.89 2.00
N LEU A 251 -0.52 29.58 1.77
CA LEU A 251 -1.71 28.96 1.13
C LEU A 251 -2.98 29.18 1.97
N ASN A 252 -2.89 29.01 3.30
CA ASN A 252 -4.05 29.14 4.20
C ASN A 252 -4.21 30.55 4.80
N GLY A 253 -3.36 31.50 4.43
CA GLY A 253 -3.44 32.93 4.76
C GLY A 253 -3.66 33.77 3.52
N GLU A 254 -2.62 34.45 3.05
CA GLU A 254 -2.67 35.44 1.97
C GLU A 254 -3.32 34.89 0.70
N PHE A 255 -2.96 33.68 0.26
CA PHE A 255 -3.52 33.12 -0.98
C PHE A 255 -5.03 32.84 -0.83
N LEU A 256 -5.45 32.19 0.27
CA LEU A 256 -6.86 31.89 0.52
C LEU A 256 -7.72 33.17 0.57
N GLU A 257 -7.20 34.22 1.19
CA GLU A 257 -7.93 35.51 1.33
C GLU A 257 -7.98 36.29 0.02
N THR A 258 -6.90 36.23 -0.77
CA THR A 258 -6.78 37.02 -2.00
C THR A 258 -7.43 36.37 -3.20
N ALA A 259 -7.35 35.03 -3.31
CA ALA A 259 -7.76 34.32 -4.50
C ALA A 259 -9.26 34.00 -4.57
N PHE A 260 -9.96 34.06 -3.45
CA PHE A 260 -11.36 33.63 -3.37
C PHE A 260 -12.24 34.69 -2.70
N THR A 261 -13.42 34.89 -3.23
CA THR A 261 -14.48 35.71 -2.60
C THR A 261 -14.97 35.04 -1.30
N ASP A 262 -15.71 35.79 -0.46
CA ASP A 262 -16.31 35.22 0.78
C ASP A 262 -17.26 34.05 0.46
N GLU A 263 -18.01 34.13 -0.63
CA GLU A 263 -18.90 33.08 -1.08
C GLU A 263 -18.11 31.83 -1.51
N GLU A 264 -17.10 32.00 -2.34
CA GLU A 264 -16.23 30.87 -2.76
C GLU A 264 -15.52 30.24 -1.55
N ARG A 265 -15.00 31.04 -0.61
CA ARG A 265 -14.38 30.52 0.62
C ARG A 265 -15.35 29.71 1.48
N SER A 266 -16.62 30.07 1.50
CA SER A 266 -17.62 29.32 2.28
C SER A 266 -17.83 27.88 1.77
N HIS A 267 -17.54 27.63 0.49
CA HIS A 267 -17.60 26.29 -0.10
C HIS A 267 -16.28 25.52 0.03
N ILE A 268 -15.14 26.18 0.28
CA ILE A 268 -13.87 25.49 0.48
C ILE A 268 -13.90 24.78 1.83
N ALA A 269 -13.73 23.46 1.80
CA ALA A 269 -13.77 22.64 3.02
C ALA A 269 -12.46 22.76 3.80
N SER A 270 -12.55 23.09 5.09
CA SER A 270 -11.41 22.87 6.00
C SER A 270 -11.33 21.37 6.33
N VAL A 271 -10.22 20.74 6.01
CA VAL A 271 -10.02 19.30 6.17
C VAL A 271 -8.81 19.01 7.06
N THR A 272 -8.86 17.88 7.74
CA THR A 272 -7.66 17.35 8.42
C THR A 272 -6.72 16.78 7.36
N VAL A 273 -5.52 17.36 7.29
CA VAL A 273 -4.45 16.94 6.38
C VAL A 273 -3.41 16.15 7.17
N HIS A 274 -3.32 14.87 6.88
CA HIS A 274 -2.28 13.99 7.41
C HIS A 274 -1.10 13.94 6.45
N THR A 275 0.12 13.90 6.98
CA THR A 275 1.35 13.75 6.19
C THR A 275 2.17 12.62 6.79
N GLU A 276 2.35 11.55 6.01
CA GLU A 276 3.13 10.39 6.41
C GLU A 276 4.62 10.72 6.59
N ASP A 277 5.28 10.00 7.51
CA ASP A 277 6.73 10.05 7.65
C ASP A 277 7.42 9.49 6.40
N ASN A 278 8.63 10.00 6.10
CA ASN A 278 9.41 9.46 4.99
C ASN A 278 9.81 7.99 5.26
N SER A 279 9.33 7.07 4.44
CA SER A 279 9.52 5.62 4.62
C SER A 279 10.97 5.15 4.44
N ILE A 280 11.88 5.97 3.86
CA ILE A 280 13.28 5.60 3.59
C ILE A 280 14.19 5.96 4.77
N LYS A 281 14.06 7.17 5.30
CA LYS A 281 14.94 7.72 6.34
C LYS A 281 14.22 8.13 7.61
N GLY A 282 12.87 8.10 7.62
CA GLY A 282 12.05 8.41 8.78
C GLY A 282 12.01 9.91 9.13
N ALA A 283 12.27 10.81 8.17
CA ALA A 283 11.98 12.22 8.37
C ALA A 283 10.48 12.39 8.64
N SER A 284 10.13 13.16 9.66
CA SER A 284 8.76 13.27 10.16
C SER A 284 7.87 14.08 9.23
N GLY A 285 6.65 13.60 8.98
CA GLY A 285 5.58 14.36 8.34
C GLY A 285 5.00 15.48 9.20
N GLY A 286 5.26 15.45 10.50
CA GLY A 286 4.72 16.40 11.49
C GLY A 286 3.36 16.00 12.02
N ASN A 287 2.69 16.93 12.69
CA ASN A 287 1.34 16.73 13.19
C ASN A 287 0.31 16.90 12.05
N ASP A 288 -0.88 16.33 12.26
CA ASP A 288 -2.04 16.62 11.43
C ASP A 288 -2.38 18.10 11.48
N THR A 289 -2.74 18.67 10.34
CA THR A 289 -3.12 20.08 10.23
C THR A 289 -4.57 20.24 9.79
N GLN A 290 -5.17 21.40 10.10
CA GLN A 290 -6.45 21.79 9.53
C GLN A 290 -6.17 22.79 8.42
N ASP A 291 -6.47 22.40 7.17
CA ASP A 291 -6.15 23.20 6.01
C ASP A 291 -7.35 23.32 5.06
N SER A 292 -7.53 24.50 4.50
CA SER A 292 -8.44 24.77 3.41
C SER A 292 -7.76 24.53 2.06
N ILE A 293 -6.46 24.86 1.97
CA ILE A 293 -5.66 24.69 0.77
C ILE A 293 -4.34 24.00 1.17
N PHE A 294 -3.94 22.99 0.41
CA PHE A 294 -2.77 22.17 0.70
C PHE A 294 -2.02 21.77 -0.59
N LEU A 295 -0.84 21.24 -0.46
CA LEU A 295 -0.15 20.52 -1.52
C LEU A 295 -0.49 19.03 -1.42
N LEU A 296 -0.49 18.31 -2.53
CA LEU A 296 -0.62 16.85 -2.47
C LEU A 296 0.56 16.24 -1.71
N SER A 297 0.30 15.14 -0.98
CA SER A 297 1.37 14.30 -0.46
C SER A 297 2.00 13.44 -1.55
N PHE A 298 3.08 12.76 -1.20
CA PHE A 298 3.66 11.73 -2.06
C PHE A 298 2.63 10.64 -2.38
N GLU A 299 1.91 10.15 -1.37
CA GLU A 299 0.92 9.08 -1.49
C GLU A 299 -0.27 9.52 -2.37
N GLU A 300 -0.80 10.71 -2.13
CA GLU A 300 -1.88 11.27 -2.95
C GLU A 300 -1.43 11.52 -4.39
N THR A 301 -0.19 11.96 -4.58
CA THR A 301 0.37 12.12 -5.93
C THR A 301 0.47 10.78 -6.64
N MET A 302 0.88 9.72 -5.93
CA MET A 302 0.89 8.35 -6.46
C MET A 302 -0.52 7.85 -6.76
N GLU A 303 -1.49 8.15 -5.91
CA GLU A 303 -2.88 7.72 -6.08
C GLU A 303 -3.55 8.41 -7.27
N TYR A 304 -3.42 9.72 -7.37
CA TYR A 304 -4.19 10.52 -8.33
C TYR A 304 -3.45 10.83 -9.64
N LEU A 305 -2.12 10.87 -9.64
CA LEU A 305 -1.34 11.34 -10.79
C LEU A 305 -0.40 10.29 -11.38
N ALA A 306 -0.09 9.19 -10.68
CA ALA A 306 0.81 8.15 -11.15
C ALA A 306 0.04 6.91 -11.61
N VAL A 307 0.08 6.62 -12.92
CA VAL A 307 -0.64 5.48 -13.52
C VAL A 307 0.18 4.18 -13.49
N ASN A 308 1.51 4.27 -13.56
CA ASN A 308 2.41 3.13 -13.51
C ASN A 308 3.69 3.49 -12.75
N TYR A 309 4.11 2.63 -11.82
CA TYR A 309 5.40 2.75 -11.14
C TYR A 309 6.21 1.47 -11.32
N ASP A 310 7.46 1.64 -11.72
CA ASP A 310 8.46 0.59 -11.62
C ASP A 310 9.39 0.92 -10.46
N VAL A 311 9.67 -0.07 -9.61
CA VAL A 311 10.27 0.16 -8.28
C VAL A 311 11.78 0.34 -8.40
N ALA A 312 12.22 1.53 -8.73
CA ALA A 312 13.58 1.97 -8.40
C ALA A 312 13.53 2.93 -7.23
N VAL A 313 13.68 2.39 -6.09
CA VAL A 313 13.92 2.83 -4.70
C VAL A 313 13.77 4.32 -4.28
N THR A 314 13.89 5.33 -5.14
CA THR A 314 13.86 6.75 -4.76
C THR A 314 13.12 7.68 -5.73
N SER A 315 12.57 7.15 -6.81
CA SER A 315 11.96 7.96 -7.86
C SER A 315 10.93 7.15 -8.65
N TYR A 316 9.77 7.73 -8.90
CA TYR A 316 8.68 7.13 -9.66
C TYR A 316 8.38 7.96 -10.90
N TYR A 317 8.15 7.30 -12.04
CA TYR A 317 7.73 7.95 -13.28
C TYR A 317 6.23 7.79 -13.47
N SER A 318 5.56 8.84 -13.90
CA SER A 318 4.19 8.77 -14.37
C SER A 318 4.14 8.96 -15.88
N THR A 319 3.23 8.25 -16.53
CA THR A 319 2.89 8.46 -17.94
C THR A 319 1.63 9.31 -18.09
N ASP A 320 1.01 9.73 -16.98
CA ASP A 320 -0.18 10.57 -17.01
C ASP A 320 0.19 12.03 -17.23
N GLU A 321 -0.41 12.65 -18.24
CA GLU A 321 -0.16 14.06 -18.58
C GLU A 321 -0.51 15.03 -17.45
N ILE A 322 -1.41 14.66 -16.53
CA ILE A 322 -1.83 15.52 -15.42
C ILE A 322 -0.76 15.73 -14.36
N ILE A 323 0.30 14.90 -14.32
CA ILE A 323 1.43 15.10 -13.40
C ILE A 323 2.27 16.30 -13.81
N TYR A 324 2.29 16.65 -15.09
CA TYR A 324 3.04 17.79 -15.57
C TYR A 324 2.31 19.09 -15.26
N SER A 325 3.07 20.13 -14.93
CA SER A 325 2.54 21.47 -14.70
C SER A 325 3.48 22.52 -15.26
N THR A 326 2.91 23.49 -15.96
CA THR A 326 3.66 24.69 -16.40
C THR A 326 3.48 25.80 -15.37
N PRO A 327 4.48 26.67 -15.16
CA PRO A 327 4.30 27.86 -14.34
C PRO A 327 3.44 28.87 -15.07
N THR A 328 2.68 29.68 -14.33
CA THR A 328 2.11 30.93 -14.85
C THR A 328 3.22 31.93 -15.13
N ASP A 329 2.97 32.98 -15.91
CA ASP A 329 3.98 34.03 -16.15
C ASP A 329 4.37 34.74 -14.85
N TYR A 330 3.41 34.93 -13.95
CA TYR A 330 3.65 35.42 -12.60
C TYR A 330 4.62 34.52 -11.80
N ALA A 331 4.42 33.19 -11.80
CA ALA A 331 5.32 32.25 -11.15
C ALA A 331 6.69 32.22 -11.84
N ASN A 332 6.72 32.29 -13.16
CA ASN A 332 7.93 32.31 -13.96
C ASN A 332 8.78 33.55 -13.65
N ASN A 333 8.17 34.74 -13.62
CA ASN A 333 8.89 35.99 -13.33
C ASN A 333 9.40 36.06 -11.88
N ARG A 334 8.84 35.27 -10.97
CA ARG A 334 9.33 35.04 -9.62
C ARG A 334 10.42 33.96 -9.53
N GLY A 335 10.78 33.34 -10.66
CA GLY A 335 11.88 32.39 -10.74
C GLY A 335 11.49 30.94 -10.70
N ALA A 336 10.21 30.58 -10.93
CA ALA A 336 9.82 29.17 -11.07
C ALA A 336 10.70 28.49 -12.14
N TYR A 337 11.38 27.44 -11.71
CA TYR A 337 12.29 26.75 -12.58
C TYR A 337 11.56 25.78 -13.49
N PHE A 338 11.64 26.02 -14.78
CA PHE A 338 11.07 25.18 -15.83
C PHE A 338 12.06 24.92 -16.94
N MET A 339 11.82 23.90 -17.73
CA MET A 339 12.65 23.59 -18.89
C MET A 339 12.19 24.36 -20.09
N THR A 340 13.03 25.25 -20.62
CA THR A 340 12.81 25.90 -21.92
C THR A 340 13.73 25.31 -22.96
N ARG A 341 13.25 25.20 -24.20
CA ARG A 341 14.08 25.09 -25.38
C ARG A 341 14.54 26.46 -25.81
N VAL A 342 15.83 26.63 -25.91
CA VAL A 342 16.43 27.77 -26.59
C VAL A 342 17.15 27.23 -27.80
N THR A 343 16.71 27.64 -28.98
CA THR A 343 17.47 27.41 -30.24
C THR A 343 18.55 28.47 -30.31
N ASP A 344 19.82 28.07 -30.36
CA ASP A 344 20.90 29.02 -30.58
C ASP A 344 20.96 29.49 -32.06
N ASP A 345 21.82 30.47 -32.33
CA ASP A 345 21.97 31.06 -33.67
C ASP A 345 22.40 30.03 -34.74
N LEU A 346 22.76 28.82 -34.35
CA LEU A 346 23.15 27.71 -35.21
C LEU A 346 22.01 26.69 -35.38
N GLY A 347 20.82 26.94 -34.83
CA GLY A 347 19.67 26.03 -34.87
C GLY A 347 19.81 24.84 -33.93
N ILE A 348 20.76 24.85 -32.99
CA ILE A 348 20.95 23.79 -32.00
C ILE A 348 20.05 24.06 -30.80
N ILE A 349 19.22 23.09 -30.48
CA ILE A 349 18.35 23.16 -29.32
C ILE A 349 19.20 22.97 -28.05
N LYS A 350 19.30 24.02 -27.23
CA LYS A 350 19.93 23.95 -25.89
C LYS A 350 18.85 24.07 -24.81
N SER A 351 18.85 23.15 -23.88
CA SER A 351 18.11 23.40 -22.64
C SER A 351 18.80 24.56 -21.90
N ARG A 352 18.06 25.54 -21.43
CA ARG A 352 18.62 26.70 -20.71
C ARG A 352 19.08 26.34 -19.29
N ASN A 353 19.25 25.07 -19.01
CA ASN A 353 19.69 24.60 -17.72
C ASN A 353 21.15 24.14 -17.73
N SER A 354 21.95 24.81 -16.95
CA SER A 354 23.40 24.54 -16.83
C SER A 354 23.77 23.27 -16.06
N TYR A 355 22.81 22.44 -15.65
CA TYR A 355 23.06 21.29 -14.77
C TYR A 355 22.87 19.91 -15.38
N THR A 356 22.21 19.75 -16.53
CA THR A 356 22.10 18.45 -17.19
C THR A 356 22.31 18.57 -18.71
N ASN A 357 23.18 17.73 -19.23
CA ASN A 357 23.45 17.60 -20.68
C ASN A 357 22.43 16.66 -21.37
N ASP A 358 21.25 16.46 -20.81
CA ASP A 358 20.29 15.48 -21.33
C ASP A 358 19.43 16.09 -22.45
N ASN A 359 19.32 15.33 -23.53
CA ASN A 359 18.36 15.60 -24.62
C ASN A 359 16.94 15.44 -24.07
N VAL A 360 16.23 16.55 -23.86
CA VAL A 360 14.85 16.55 -23.38
C VAL A 360 13.92 16.43 -24.56
N GLU A 361 12.97 15.51 -24.47
CA GLU A 361 11.88 15.35 -25.45
C GLU A 361 11.03 16.62 -25.55
N ASP A 362 10.49 16.91 -26.73
CA ASP A 362 9.66 18.09 -27.01
C ASP A 362 8.45 18.25 -26.11
N SER A 363 7.90 17.12 -25.64
CA SER A 363 6.74 17.05 -24.76
C SER A 363 6.97 17.61 -23.36
N LEU A 364 8.23 17.74 -22.91
CA LEU A 364 8.59 18.21 -21.58
C LEU A 364 8.96 19.69 -21.52
N ALA A 365 8.97 20.37 -22.67
CA ALA A 365 9.26 21.81 -22.73
C ALA A 365 8.19 22.59 -21.96
N ASN A 366 8.65 23.53 -21.12
CA ASN A 366 7.85 24.43 -20.27
C ASN A 366 7.29 23.82 -18.97
N ASN A 367 7.51 22.54 -18.67
CA ASN A 367 7.12 22.00 -17.38
C ASN A 367 8.06 22.47 -16.27
N CYS A 368 7.51 22.85 -15.12
CA CYS A 368 8.28 23.16 -13.91
C CYS A 368 8.25 21.99 -12.91
N TRP A 369 9.23 21.98 -12.03
CA TRP A 369 9.15 21.13 -10.85
C TRP A 369 8.35 21.84 -9.76
N TYR A 370 7.67 21.07 -8.89
CA TYR A 370 6.84 21.61 -7.83
C TYR A 370 6.93 20.81 -6.55
N TRP A 371 6.65 21.48 -5.44
CA TRP A 371 6.66 20.91 -4.12
C TRP A 371 5.51 19.97 -3.86
N LEU A 372 5.78 18.92 -3.08
CA LEU A 372 4.78 18.13 -2.36
C LEU A 372 4.85 18.48 -0.87
N ARG A 373 3.79 18.17 -0.11
CA ARG A 373 3.80 18.42 1.34
C ARG A 373 4.61 17.38 2.13
N SER A 374 4.86 16.20 1.57
CA SER A 374 5.59 15.12 2.24
C SER A 374 7.05 15.47 2.47
N PRO A 375 7.63 15.04 3.63
CA PRO A 375 9.06 15.22 3.87
C PRO A 375 9.89 14.42 2.88
N GLY A 376 11.07 14.94 2.53
CA GLY A 376 12.09 14.19 1.82
C GLY A 376 12.86 13.25 2.74
N VAL A 377 14.06 12.81 2.32
CA VAL A 377 14.86 11.86 3.12
C VAL A 377 15.45 12.48 4.40
N TYR A 378 15.53 13.80 4.50
CA TYR A 378 15.96 14.53 5.68
C TYR A 378 14.92 15.60 6.02
N GLN A 379 14.93 16.07 7.26
CA GLN A 379 13.92 17.01 7.77
C GLN A 379 13.98 18.41 7.13
N ASN A 380 15.14 18.79 6.57
CA ASN A 380 15.32 20.02 5.80
C ASN A 380 15.17 19.79 4.27
N VAL A 381 14.46 18.73 3.88
CA VAL A 381 14.18 18.36 2.49
C VAL A 381 12.71 18.03 2.36
N ALA A 382 12.03 18.53 1.33
CA ALA A 382 10.65 18.20 1.01
C ALA A 382 10.55 17.43 -0.31
N ALA A 383 9.62 16.50 -0.43
CA ALA A 383 9.38 15.74 -1.65
C ALA A 383 8.96 16.67 -2.80
N ILE A 384 9.29 16.29 -4.03
CA ILE A 384 8.98 17.09 -5.23
C ILE A 384 8.50 16.20 -6.38
N VAL A 385 7.78 16.82 -7.31
CA VAL A 385 7.63 16.33 -8.68
C VAL A 385 8.56 17.13 -9.57
N SER A 386 9.43 16.45 -10.31
CA SER A 386 10.36 17.11 -11.23
C SER A 386 9.64 17.57 -12.52
N TYR A 387 10.27 18.44 -13.30
CA TYR A 387 9.78 18.86 -14.63
C TYR A 387 9.55 17.67 -15.60
N SER A 388 10.19 16.53 -15.37
CA SER A 388 10.02 15.32 -16.18
C SER A 388 8.94 14.38 -15.65
N GLY A 389 8.11 14.83 -14.70
CA GLY A 389 7.06 13.99 -14.07
C GLY A 389 7.60 12.95 -13.09
N LEU A 390 8.90 13.02 -12.76
CA LEU A 390 9.50 12.12 -11.78
C LEU A 390 9.13 12.56 -10.38
N ILE A 391 8.42 11.72 -9.64
CA ILE A 391 8.13 11.95 -8.23
C ILE A 391 9.38 11.59 -7.43
N ARG A 392 10.03 12.59 -6.83
CA ARG A 392 11.27 12.41 -6.06
C ARG A 392 10.98 12.38 -4.57
N PHE A 393 11.02 11.20 -4.02
CA PHE A 393 10.90 10.96 -2.59
C PHE A 393 12.17 11.40 -1.81
N SER A 394 13.31 11.49 -2.49
CA SER A 394 14.52 12.09 -1.92
C SER A 394 14.42 13.61 -1.74
N GLY A 395 13.53 14.25 -2.51
CA GLY A 395 13.17 15.66 -2.35
C GLY A 395 14.18 16.69 -2.84
N GLY A 396 13.87 17.94 -2.53
CA GLY A 396 14.71 19.13 -2.69
C GLY A 396 14.90 19.83 -1.34
N MET A 397 16.01 20.60 -1.20
CA MET A 397 16.25 21.40 -0.01
C MET A 397 15.12 22.42 0.19
N VAL A 398 14.63 22.57 1.42
CA VAL A 398 13.44 23.38 1.73
C VAL A 398 13.62 24.87 1.43
N ASP A 399 14.85 25.36 1.38
CA ASP A 399 15.21 26.75 1.05
C ASP A 399 15.33 27.04 -0.45
N TYR A 400 15.11 26.04 -1.33
CA TYR A 400 15.15 26.28 -2.77
C TYR A 400 14.01 27.21 -3.21
N ALA A 401 14.37 28.41 -3.67
CA ALA A 401 13.43 29.46 -4.02
C ALA A 401 12.67 29.23 -5.37
N HIS A 402 13.02 28.19 -6.11
CA HIS A 402 12.55 27.98 -7.50
C HIS A 402 11.49 26.89 -7.63
N GLY A 403 10.95 26.39 -6.52
CA GLY A 403 9.91 25.37 -6.50
C GLY A 403 8.55 25.92 -6.82
N GLY A 404 7.88 25.36 -7.82
CA GLY A 404 6.52 25.71 -8.16
C GLY A 404 5.54 25.35 -7.06
N ILE A 405 4.52 26.15 -6.90
CA ILE A 405 3.39 25.89 -5.98
C ILE A 405 2.18 25.47 -6.81
N ARG A 406 1.75 24.22 -6.60
CA ARG A 406 0.61 23.61 -7.26
C ARG A 406 -0.42 23.18 -6.22
N PRO A 407 -1.32 24.09 -5.78
CA PRO A 407 -2.24 23.84 -4.69
C PRO A 407 -3.35 22.85 -5.04
N ALA A 408 -3.86 22.20 -3.99
CA ALA A 408 -5.07 21.39 -4.01
C ALA A 408 -6.03 21.85 -2.91
N MET A 409 -7.34 21.60 -3.12
CA MET A 409 -8.38 21.91 -2.12
C MET A 409 -9.58 21.00 -2.30
N TRP A 410 -10.31 20.79 -1.22
CA TRP A 410 -11.64 20.18 -1.26
C TRP A 410 -12.71 21.27 -1.28
N VAL A 411 -13.64 21.20 -2.23
CA VAL A 411 -14.77 22.11 -2.34
C VAL A 411 -16.07 21.34 -2.09
N ASN A 412 -16.90 21.82 -1.16
CA ASN A 412 -18.21 21.26 -0.88
C ASN A 412 -19.13 21.45 -2.10
N LEU A 413 -19.78 20.39 -2.52
CA LEU A 413 -20.75 20.39 -3.60
C LEU A 413 -22.13 20.55 -2.96
N GLU A 414 -22.84 21.61 -3.29
CA GLU A 414 -24.21 21.79 -2.81
C GLU A 414 -25.11 20.71 -3.40
N ASP A 415 -25.88 20.04 -2.55
CA ASP A 415 -27.04 19.29 -2.99
C ASP A 415 -28.04 20.34 -3.46
N GLY A 416 -28.47 20.30 -4.73
CA GLY A 416 -29.45 21.25 -5.24
C GLY A 416 -30.64 21.35 -4.28
N GLU A 417 -30.87 22.56 -3.78
CA GLU A 417 -32.06 22.86 -3.02
C GLU A 417 -33.27 22.76 -4.01
N ASN A 418 -34.27 21.92 -3.66
CA ASN A 418 -35.56 21.86 -4.32
C ASN A 418 -36.42 23.08 -3.95
#